data_2a336bebd354d2dab76ba4bf64ea516f
#
_entry.id   2a336bebd354d2dab76ba4bf64ea516f
#
_cell.length_a   1.000
_cell.length_b   1.000
_cell.length_c   1.000
_cell.angle_alpha   90.00
_cell.angle_beta   90.00
_cell.angle_gamma   90.00
#
_symmetry.space_group_name_H-M   'P 1'
#
loop_
_entity.id
_entity.type
_entity.pdbx_description
1 polymer ?
#
loop_
_entity_poly.entity_id
_entity_poly.type
_entity_poly.pdbx_seq_one_letter_code
_entity_poly.pdbx_strand_id
1 'polypeptide(L)'
;MNSVLTAASYILVHAPDMVVHNGTTQTTERVVNPGSEYLKQLPEHIRSYDQAVAYAPNQTYIGNMTPGQLGEMEQPWHDMPVAGATREGRYGEIMPQDEFLLLMQASDMFDLVRLDRAFVAKTKPALEKHPLLGQEILALVKAGEDASDIARAVNEEHAEGLYHMGQLVGYVKRAHDVDANLSAHVLLENLASKASAVLALRHLLHTSGVAPEEIEYVIECSEEACGDMNQRGGGNMAKAAAEVAGLGNATGSDVRGFCAAPSHAFVMAASLVKAGTFKKVAVTAGGSTAKLGMNAKDHVRKGLPVLEDVLGGFAVLITADDGKNPEIDLDIVGRHTVGTGASPQAVITSLVLSPLERAGMKIQDIDKFAAELQNPDITKPAGAGDVPQANFKMIGALAVKTGELDRGGLNGFIEQHGMVGWAPTQGHIPSGAPYMGFARQAILDGEMEKAMIIGKGSLFLGRLTNQFDGISFVLRKNRGAAQQQQEPGISKEEVRGMIAEALRSFAASMEG
;
A
#
# COMPACT_ATOMS: atom_id res chain seq x y z
N MET A 1 -6.91 -14.06 22.19
CA MET A 1 -5.52 -14.19 21.64
C MET A 1 -5.24 -12.88 20.92
N ASN A 2 -4.10 -12.20 21.20
CA ASN A 2 -3.77 -10.97 20.49
C ASN A 2 -3.27 -11.28 19.08
N SER A 3 -3.24 -10.28 18.22
CA SER A 3 -2.66 -10.33 16.88
C SER A 3 -1.41 -9.48 16.82
N VAL A 4 -0.38 -9.95 16.11
CA VAL A 4 0.92 -9.30 16.00
C VAL A 4 1.31 -9.07 14.55
N LEU A 5 2.11 -8.02 14.31
CA LEU A 5 2.75 -7.74 13.04
C LEU A 5 4.06 -8.52 12.93
N THR A 6 4.08 -9.56 12.10
CA THR A 6 5.20 -10.48 12.01
C THR A 6 6.23 -10.09 10.96
N ALA A 7 5.79 -9.59 9.80
CA ALA A 7 6.67 -9.17 8.72
C ALA A 7 6.00 -8.12 7.83
N ALA A 8 6.82 -7.41 7.07
CA ALA A 8 6.39 -6.55 5.97
C ALA A 8 7.36 -6.66 4.80
N SER A 9 6.85 -6.47 3.60
CA SER A 9 7.63 -6.34 2.37
C SER A 9 7.15 -5.19 1.53
N TYR A 10 8.06 -4.58 0.77
CA TYR A 10 7.78 -3.43 -0.09
C TYR A 10 8.52 -3.57 -1.40
N ILE A 11 7.81 -3.44 -2.50
CA ILE A 11 8.41 -3.53 -3.84
C ILE A 11 8.11 -2.29 -4.67
N LEU A 12 9.02 -1.97 -5.54
CA LEU A 12 8.82 -1.00 -6.62
C LEU A 12 9.09 -1.67 -7.95
N VAL A 13 8.35 -1.27 -8.96
CA VAL A 13 8.66 -1.62 -10.36
C VAL A 13 8.92 -0.33 -11.10
N HIS A 14 10.14 -0.11 -11.55
CA HIS A 14 10.44 1.02 -12.42
C HIS A 14 9.87 0.76 -13.82
N ALA A 15 8.89 1.57 -14.21
CA ALA A 15 8.03 1.34 -15.37
C ALA A 15 7.98 2.57 -16.31
N PRO A 16 9.13 3.04 -16.85
CA PRO A 16 9.24 4.29 -17.59
C PRO A 16 8.40 4.33 -18.86
N ASP A 17 8.40 3.26 -19.65
CA ASP A 17 7.58 3.20 -20.87
C ASP A 17 6.09 3.12 -20.54
N MET A 18 5.72 2.46 -19.42
CA MET A 18 4.32 2.42 -18.98
C MET A 18 3.83 3.80 -18.53
N VAL A 19 4.70 4.67 -17.97
CA VAL A 19 4.34 6.08 -17.76
C VAL A 19 3.94 6.72 -19.08
N VAL A 20 4.78 6.61 -20.09
CA VAL A 20 4.57 7.26 -21.39
C VAL A 20 3.36 6.71 -22.11
N HIS A 21 3.15 5.39 -22.13
CA HIS A 21 2.20 4.72 -23.01
C HIS A 21 0.90 4.28 -22.31
N ASN A 22 0.95 3.87 -21.05
CA ASN A 22 -0.15 3.18 -20.39
C ASN A 22 -0.72 3.93 -19.17
N GLY A 23 -0.08 5.01 -18.69
CA GLY A 23 -0.64 5.83 -17.62
C GLY A 23 -1.98 6.46 -18.03
N THR A 24 -3.00 6.35 -17.17
CA THR A 24 -4.36 6.82 -17.50
C THR A 24 -4.42 8.31 -17.79
N THR A 25 -3.62 9.13 -17.10
CA THR A 25 -3.52 10.58 -17.40
C THR A 25 -3.01 10.82 -18.81
N GLN A 26 -1.96 10.10 -19.25
CA GLN A 26 -1.37 10.23 -20.59
C GLN A 26 -2.30 9.68 -21.67
N THR A 27 -2.96 8.57 -21.39
CA THR A 27 -3.95 7.97 -22.30
C THR A 27 -5.13 8.94 -22.51
N THR A 28 -5.63 9.54 -21.44
CA THR A 28 -6.67 10.57 -21.52
C THR A 28 -6.20 11.80 -22.31
N GLU A 29 -4.98 12.30 -22.03
CA GLU A 29 -4.41 13.46 -22.73
C GLU A 29 -4.29 13.20 -24.24
N ARG A 30 -3.90 11.99 -24.68
CA ARG A 30 -3.85 11.62 -26.11
C ARG A 30 -5.21 11.74 -26.78
N VAL A 31 -6.28 11.36 -26.08
CA VAL A 31 -7.65 11.42 -26.64
C VAL A 31 -8.16 12.85 -26.71
N VAL A 32 -8.00 13.63 -25.62
CA VAL A 32 -8.58 14.99 -25.52
C VAL A 32 -7.70 16.04 -26.19
N ASN A 33 -6.40 15.82 -26.33
CA ASN A 33 -5.42 16.73 -26.92
C ASN A 33 -4.34 15.97 -27.70
N PRO A 34 -4.65 15.45 -28.91
CA PRO A 34 -3.69 14.65 -29.70
C PRO A 34 -2.39 15.39 -30.06
N GLY A 35 -2.39 16.72 -30.03
CA GLY A 35 -1.22 17.58 -30.32
C GLY A 35 -0.45 18.03 -29.07
N SER A 36 -0.69 17.42 -27.91
CA SER A 36 -0.16 17.85 -26.63
C SER A 36 1.36 18.00 -26.62
N GLU A 37 1.85 19.22 -26.35
CA GLU A 37 3.27 19.49 -26.15
C GLU A 37 3.82 18.78 -24.90
N TYR A 38 2.98 18.60 -23.88
CA TYR A 38 3.32 17.80 -22.71
C TYR A 38 3.71 16.37 -23.08
N LEU A 39 2.90 15.68 -23.90
CA LEU A 39 3.18 14.31 -24.32
C LEU A 39 4.44 14.19 -25.18
N LYS A 40 4.77 15.24 -25.97
CA LYS A 40 6.01 15.27 -26.76
C LYS A 40 7.25 15.41 -25.87
N GLN A 41 7.16 16.20 -24.80
CA GLN A 41 8.27 16.46 -23.89
C GLN A 41 8.42 15.36 -22.83
N LEU A 42 7.34 14.65 -22.47
CA LEU A 42 7.33 13.66 -21.39
C LEU A 42 8.50 12.66 -21.43
N PRO A 43 8.89 12.07 -22.58
CA PRO A 43 10.00 11.12 -22.63
C PRO A 43 11.36 11.71 -22.18
N GLU A 44 11.57 13.01 -22.33
CA GLU A 44 12.81 13.69 -21.91
C GLU A 44 12.91 13.87 -20.40
N HIS A 45 11.81 13.70 -19.68
CA HIS A 45 11.69 13.84 -18.24
C HIS A 45 11.60 12.50 -17.48
N ILE A 46 11.62 11.38 -18.20
CA ILE A 46 11.58 10.04 -17.60
C ILE A 46 12.98 9.67 -17.10
N ARG A 47 13.05 9.10 -15.91
CA ARG A 47 14.31 8.67 -15.30
C ARG A 47 14.80 7.36 -15.93
N SER A 48 16.12 7.17 -15.95
CA SER A 48 16.73 5.85 -16.17
C SER A 48 16.52 4.95 -14.97
N TYR A 49 16.72 3.63 -15.16
CA TYR A 49 16.65 2.65 -14.07
C TYR A 49 17.62 2.98 -12.94
N ASP A 50 18.88 3.31 -13.28
CA ASP A 50 19.89 3.66 -12.29
C ASP A 50 19.52 4.92 -11.49
N GLN A 51 18.89 5.91 -12.13
CA GLN A 51 18.37 7.09 -11.43
C GLN A 51 17.21 6.75 -10.50
N ALA A 52 16.33 5.84 -10.91
CA ALA A 52 15.23 5.39 -10.06
C ALA A 52 15.73 4.55 -8.87
N VAL A 53 16.74 3.70 -9.08
CA VAL A 53 17.41 2.96 -7.99
C VAL A 53 18.14 3.90 -7.05
N ALA A 54 18.90 4.87 -7.55
CA ALA A 54 19.67 5.81 -6.73
C ALA A 54 18.82 6.88 -6.02
N TYR A 55 17.50 6.87 -6.19
CA TYR A 55 16.61 7.85 -5.58
C TYR A 55 16.31 7.51 -4.11
N ALA A 56 16.66 8.41 -3.19
CA ALA A 56 16.60 8.18 -1.76
C ALA A 56 15.22 7.71 -1.24
N PRO A 57 14.07 8.29 -1.66
CA PRO A 57 12.75 7.77 -1.30
C PRO A 57 12.52 6.33 -1.75
N ASN A 58 13.01 5.91 -2.92
CA ASN A 58 12.89 4.53 -3.39
C ASN A 58 13.76 3.59 -2.55
N GLN A 59 14.97 3.99 -2.19
CA GLN A 59 15.85 3.25 -1.28
C GLN A 59 15.25 3.13 0.13
N THR A 60 14.56 4.18 0.59
CA THR A 60 13.79 4.13 1.84
C THR A 60 12.63 3.15 1.72
N TYR A 61 11.88 3.17 0.62
CA TYR A 61 10.73 2.30 0.42
C TYR A 61 11.10 0.81 0.52
N ILE A 62 12.21 0.40 -0.07
CA ILE A 62 12.69 -0.99 -0.01
C ILE A 62 13.53 -1.32 1.24
N GLY A 63 13.77 -0.35 2.12
CA GLY A 63 14.37 -0.54 3.44
C GLY A 63 15.90 -0.46 3.52
N ASN A 64 16.57 0.13 2.51
CA ASN A 64 18.03 0.41 2.55
C ASN A 64 18.36 1.68 3.33
N MET A 65 17.38 2.56 3.50
CA MET A 65 17.46 3.77 4.31
C MET A 65 16.28 3.79 5.29
N THR A 66 16.49 4.37 6.45
CA THR A 66 15.39 4.66 7.39
C THR A 66 14.72 5.99 7.05
N PRO A 67 13.45 6.20 7.45
CA PRO A 67 12.80 7.52 7.32
C PRO A 67 13.56 8.64 8.04
N GLY A 68 14.27 8.34 9.13
CA GLY A 68 15.14 9.27 9.84
C GLY A 68 16.32 9.73 8.96
N GLN A 69 17.05 8.78 8.38
CA GLN A 69 18.17 9.08 7.46
C GLN A 69 17.70 9.90 6.24
N LEU A 70 16.53 9.56 5.67
CA LEU A 70 15.95 10.35 4.59
C LEU A 70 15.61 11.78 5.04
N GLY A 71 15.11 11.95 6.27
CA GLY A 71 14.79 13.25 6.84
C GLY A 71 16.00 14.17 7.09
N GLU A 72 17.21 13.58 7.23
CA GLU A 72 18.49 14.32 7.37
C GLU A 72 19.05 14.78 6.02
N MET A 73 18.56 14.22 4.89
CA MET A 73 18.99 14.63 3.55
C MET A 73 18.33 15.94 3.13
N GLU A 74 19.10 16.79 2.46
CA GLU A 74 18.59 18.01 1.85
C GLU A 74 17.62 17.71 0.69
N GLN A 75 16.55 18.48 0.58
CA GLN A 75 15.59 18.41 -0.53
C GLN A 75 15.91 19.47 -1.59
N PRO A 76 15.62 19.23 -2.89
CA PRO A 76 14.93 18.05 -3.42
C PRO A 76 15.84 16.83 -3.55
N TRP A 77 15.33 15.66 -3.19
CA TRP A 77 16.11 14.42 -3.20
C TRP A 77 16.46 13.90 -4.60
N HIS A 78 15.70 14.30 -5.62
CA HIS A 78 15.99 13.90 -7.01
C HIS A 78 17.31 14.47 -7.54
N ASP A 79 17.86 15.51 -6.90
CA ASP A 79 19.17 16.08 -7.21
C ASP A 79 20.32 15.43 -6.42
N MET A 80 19.98 14.54 -5.46
CA MET A 80 20.89 13.96 -4.48
C MET A 80 20.92 12.43 -4.56
N PRO A 81 21.49 11.82 -5.61
CA PRO A 81 21.50 10.37 -5.77
C PRO A 81 22.28 9.67 -4.65
N VAL A 82 21.73 8.58 -4.14
CA VAL A 82 22.35 7.75 -3.09
C VAL A 82 23.52 6.97 -3.68
N ALA A 83 24.71 7.21 -3.15
CA ALA A 83 25.90 6.48 -3.56
C ALA A 83 25.83 5.01 -3.11
N GLY A 84 26.14 4.08 -4.02
CA GLY A 84 26.11 2.65 -3.72
C GLY A 84 24.68 2.10 -3.54
N ALA A 85 23.64 2.79 -4.02
CA ALA A 85 22.27 2.30 -4.04
C ALA A 85 22.18 0.95 -4.74
N THR A 86 21.33 0.07 -4.23
CA THR A 86 21.12 -1.29 -4.74
C THR A 86 19.68 -1.52 -5.12
N ARG A 87 19.49 -2.46 -6.06
CA ARG A 87 18.16 -2.94 -6.45
C ARG A 87 17.42 -3.59 -5.30
N GLU A 88 18.13 -4.39 -4.53
CA GLU A 88 17.59 -5.16 -3.40
C GLU A 88 17.73 -4.36 -2.11
N GLY A 89 16.72 -4.51 -1.23
CA GLY A 89 16.70 -3.93 0.09
C GLY A 89 16.14 -4.90 1.12
N ARG A 90 16.16 -4.47 2.37
CA ARG A 90 15.72 -5.28 3.52
C ARG A 90 14.29 -5.79 3.39
N TYR A 91 13.41 -4.99 2.78
CA TYR A 91 11.99 -5.29 2.68
C TYR A 91 11.57 -5.77 1.29
N GLY A 92 12.39 -5.59 0.26
CA GLY A 92 12.03 -5.95 -1.09
C GLY A 92 13.01 -5.44 -2.13
N GLU A 93 12.52 -5.04 -3.28
CA GLU A 93 13.35 -4.66 -4.41
C GLU A 93 12.76 -3.55 -5.27
N ILE A 94 13.59 -3.03 -6.18
CA ILE A 94 13.18 -2.20 -7.33
C ILE A 94 13.37 -3.03 -8.59
N MET A 95 12.29 -3.62 -9.09
CA MET A 95 12.32 -4.46 -10.29
C MET A 95 12.34 -3.61 -11.57
N PRO A 96 13.16 -3.93 -12.59
CA PRO A 96 13.10 -3.24 -13.88
C PRO A 96 11.88 -3.67 -14.69
N GLN A 97 11.42 -2.80 -15.60
CA GLN A 97 10.18 -2.98 -16.37
C GLN A 97 10.19 -4.24 -17.23
N ASP A 98 11.31 -4.60 -17.86
CA ASP A 98 11.38 -5.78 -18.73
C ASP A 98 11.13 -7.08 -17.97
N GLU A 99 11.72 -7.26 -16.80
CA GLU A 99 11.45 -8.40 -15.93
C GLU A 99 9.99 -8.41 -15.45
N PHE A 100 9.46 -7.24 -15.14
CA PHE A 100 8.07 -7.10 -14.71
C PHE A 100 7.06 -7.48 -15.80
N LEU A 101 7.32 -7.14 -17.08
CA LEU A 101 6.45 -7.55 -18.19
C LEU A 101 6.37 -9.07 -18.31
N LEU A 102 7.47 -9.80 -18.06
CA LEU A 102 7.46 -11.26 -18.00
C LEU A 102 6.68 -11.79 -16.78
N LEU A 103 6.85 -11.17 -15.62
CA LEU A 103 6.09 -11.52 -14.42
C LEU A 103 4.59 -11.27 -14.61
N MET A 104 4.23 -10.18 -15.29
CA MET A 104 2.84 -9.88 -15.63
C MET A 104 2.27 -10.94 -16.58
N GLN A 105 3.02 -11.39 -17.59
CA GLN A 105 2.62 -12.52 -18.45
C GLN A 105 2.47 -13.82 -17.65
N ALA A 106 3.40 -14.13 -16.75
CA ALA A 106 3.31 -15.32 -15.89
C ALA A 106 2.12 -15.26 -14.92
N SER A 107 1.70 -14.05 -14.52
CA SER A 107 0.53 -13.83 -13.65
C SER A 107 -0.80 -13.91 -14.40
N ASP A 108 -0.78 -13.91 -15.71
CA ASP A 108 -1.96 -13.93 -16.58
C ASP A 108 -2.43 -15.37 -16.85
N MET A 109 -3.58 -15.74 -16.28
CA MET A 109 -4.18 -17.07 -16.42
C MET A 109 -5.08 -17.23 -17.66
N PHE A 110 -5.38 -16.13 -18.37
CA PHE A 110 -6.30 -16.11 -19.50
C PHE A 110 -5.64 -15.85 -20.85
N ASP A 111 -4.30 -15.82 -20.88
CA ASP A 111 -3.55 -15.66 -22.13
C ASP A 111 -3.81 -14.31 -22.84
N LEU A 112 -3.97 -13.28 -22.02
CA LEU A 112 -4.22 -11.91 -22.47
C LEU A 112 -2.93 -11.15 -22.78
N VAL A 113 -1.87 -11.41 -22.02
CA VAL A 113 -0.55 -10.77 -22.19
C VAL A 113 0.26 -11.55 -23.22
N ARG A 114 0.65 -10.88 -24.29
CA ARG A 114 1.49 -11.42 -25.37
C ARG A 114 2.73 -10.58 -25.52
N LEU A 115 3.89 -11.23 -25.57
CA LEU A 115 5.20 -10.59 -25.65
C LEU A 115 5.93 -11.05 -26.92
N ASP A 116 6.80 -10.19 -27.42
CA ASP A 116 7.66 -10.49 -28.57
C ASP A 116 8.64 -11.62 -28.24
N ARG A 117 8.87 -12.51 -29.20
CA ARG A 117 9.72 -13.69 -29.04
C ARG A 117 11.17 -13.35 -28.72
N ALA A 118 11.73 -12.34 -29.37
CA ALA A 118 13.10 -11.90 -29.13
C ALA A 118 13.21 -11.21 -27.76
N PHE A 119 12.18 -10.44 -27.37
CA PHE A 119 12.11 -9.83 -26.06
C PHE A 119 12.06 -10.89 -24.95
N VAL A 120 11.19 -11.89 -25.05
CA VAL A 120 11.12 -13.01 -24.09
C VAL A 120 12.46 -13.73 -24.00
N ALA A 121 13.06 -14.09 -25.14
CA ALA A 121 14.33 -14.80 -25.18
C ALA A 121 15.48 -14.00 -24.52
N LYS A 122 15.47 -12.67 -24.66
CA LYS A 122 16.46 -11.77 -24.07
C LYS A 122 16.27 -11.60 -22.56
N THR A 123 15.03 -11.47 -22.09
CA THR A 123 14.72 -11.07 -20.70
C THR A 123 14.57 -12.28 -19.78
N LYS A 124 14.06 -13.42 -20.27
CA LYS A 124 13.84 -14.62 -19.45
C LYS A 124 15.05 -15.06 -18.62
N PRO A 125 16.31 -15.04 -19.13
CA PRO A 125 17.49 -15.40 -18.33
C PRO A 125 17.74 -14.50 -17.11
N ALA A 126 17.28 -13.25 -17.12
CA ALA A 126 17.35 -12.38 -15.94
C ALA A 126 16.34 -12.82 -14.88
N LEU A 127 15.12 -13.11 -15.30
CA LEU A 127 14.06 -13.62 -14.41
C LEU A 127 14.41 -15.02 -13.84
N GLU A 128 15.11 -15.87 -14.59
CA GLU A 128 15.60 -17.18 -14.14
C GLU A 128 16.61 -17.09 -12.99
N LYS A 129 17.34 -15.98 -12.93
CA LYS A 129 18.30 -15.69 -11.85
C LYS A 129 17.66 -15.02 -10.64
N HIS A 130 16.40 -14.63 -10.74
CA HIS A 130 15.71 -13.94 -9.66
C HIS A 130 15.51 -14.89 -8.47
N PRO A 131 15.96 -14.53 -7.26
CA PRO A 131 16.03 -15.46 -6.13
C PRO A 131 14.66 -15.91 -5.62
N LEU A 132 13.59 -15.16 -5.89
CA LEU A 132 12.26 -15.39 -5.33
C LEU A 132 11.22 -15.85 -6.35
N LEU A 133 11.49 -15.72 -7.65
CA LEU A 133 10.59 -16.15 -8.71
C LEU A 133 11.01 -17.55 -9.21
N GLY A 134 10.63 -18.57 -8.44
CA GLY A 134 11.06 -19.95 -8.66
C GLY A 134 10.61 -20.56 -10.00
N GLN A 135 10.98 -21.83 -10.23
CA GLN A 135 10.68 -22.56 -11.47
C GLN A 135 9.18 -22.65 -11.76
N GLU A 136 8.34 -22.62 -10.74
CA GLU A 136 6.89 -22.62 -10.87
C GLU A 136 6.35 -21.36 -11.58
N ILE A 137 6.91 -20.17 -11.29
CA ILE A 137 6.54 -18.93 -11.98
C ILE A 137 7.15 -18.88 -13.38
N LEU A 138 8.41 -19.30 -13.51
CA LEU A 138 9.10 -19.36 -14.81
C LEU A 138 8.41 -20.30 -15.80
N ALA A 139 7.81 -21.37 -15.32
CA ALA A 139 7.04 -22.32 -16.14
C ALA A 139 5.75 -21.67 -16.71
N LEU A 140 5.25 -20.60 -16.11
CA LEU A 140 4.09 -19.86 -16.59
C LEU A 140 4.45 -18.83 -17.68
N VAL A 141 5.73 -18.49 -17.85
CA VAL A 141 6.20 -17.60 -18.93
C VAL A 141 6.03 -18.30 -20.27
N LYS A 142 5.20 -17.71 -21.12
CA LYS A 142 4.80 -18.28 -22.42
C LYS A 142 5.84 -17.98 -23.50
N ALA A 143 5.80 -18.78 -24.55
CA ALA A 143 6.56 -18.50 -25.79
C ALA A 143 6.07 -17.15 -26.38
N GLY A 144 7.02 -16.37 -26.90
CA GLY A 144 6.71 -15.09 -27.54
C GLY A 144 6.05 -15.24 -28.92
N GLU A 145 5.43 -14.18 -29.38
CA GLU A 145 4.83 -14.03 -30.71
C GLU A 145 5.77 -13.29 -31.68
N ASP A 146 5.42 -13.25 -32.96
CA ASP A 146 6.16 -12.51 -33.96
C ASP A 146 5.77 -11.01 -33.90
N ALA A 147 6.72 -10.10 -34.12
CA ALA A 147 6.49 -8.65 -34.04
C ALA A 147 5.37 -8.15 -34.99
N SER A 148 5.16 -8.80 -36.12
CA SER A 148 4.07 -8.50 -37.06
C SER A 148 2.68 -8.78 -36.48
N ASP A 149 2.54 -9.86 -35.69
CA ASP A 149 1.27 -10.19 -35.03
C ASP A 149 0.97 -9.22 -33.91
N ILE A 150 2.01 -8.83 -33.15
CA ILE A 150 1.91 -7.81 -32.09
C ILE A 150 1.46 -6.48 -32.69
N ALA A 151 2.11 -6.03 -33.78
CA ALA A 151 1.75 -4.78 -34.44
C ALA A 151 0.30 -4.79 -34.98
N ARG A 152 -0.15 -5.91 -35.55
CA ARG A 152 -1.54 -6.10 -35.99
C ARG A 152 -2.52 -5.99 -34.83
N ALA A 153 -2.26 -6.70 -33.73
CA ALA A 153 -3.14 -6.69 -32.55
C ALA A 153 -3.35 -5.28 -31.99
N VAL A 154 -2.28 -4.48 -31.90
CA VAL A 154 -2.35 -3.10 -31.40
C VAL A 154 -3.05 -2.19 -32.39
N ASN A 155 -2.74 -2.26 -33.71
CA ASN A 155 -3.24 -1.32 -34.69
C ASN A 155 -4.67 -1.65 -35.17
N GLU A 156 -5.08 -2.91 -35.17
CA GLU A 156 -6.31 -3.39 -35.83
C GLU A 156 -7.31 -4.04 -34.84
N GLU A 157 -6.83 -4.59 -33.70
CA GLU A 157 -7.65 -5.40 -32.78
C GLU A 157 -7.92 -4.71 -31.44
N HIS A 158 -7.54 -3.43 -31.31
CA HIS A 158 -7.71 -2.62 -30.08
C HIS A 158 -7.02 -3.19 -28.83
N ALA A 159 -5.90 -3.88 -29.00
CA ALA A 159 -5.06 -4.30 -27.91
C ALA A 159 -4.28 -3.11 -27.32
N GLU A 160 -3.97 -3.17 -26.04
CA GLU A 160 -3.11 -2.19 -25.36
C GLU A 160 -1.65 -2.55 -25.56
N GLY A 161 -0.87 -1.68 -26.21
CA GLY A 161 0.54 -1.94 -26.52
C GLY A 161 1.42 -1.86 -25.28
N LEU A 162 2.38 -2.81 -25.18
CA LEU A 162 3.43 -2.83 -24.17
C LEU A 162 4.75 -2.43 -24.84
N TYR A 163 5.43 -1.46 -24.25
CA TYR A 163 6.67 -0.92 -24.79
C TYR A 163 7.84 -1.15 -23.84
N HIS A 164 9.04 -1.26 -24.40
CA HIS A 164 10.29 -1.28 -23.66
C HIS A 164 11.37 -0.54 -24.45
N MET A 165 12.00 0.45 -23.84
CA MET A 165 12.95 1.36 -24.50
C MET A 165 12.36 2.00 -25.77
N GLY A 166 11.09 2.40 -25.71
CA GLY A 166 10.35 3.01 -26.81
C GLY A 166 9.94 2.04 -27.93
N GLN A 167 10.26 0.77 -27.83
CA GLN A 167 9.89 -0.25 -28.84
C GLN A 167 8.67 -1.05 -28.39
N LEU A 168 7.76 -1.33 -29.30
CA LEU A 168 6.61 -2.19 -29.06
C LEU A 168 7.10 -3.64 -28.86
N VAL A 169 6.96 -4.18 -27.66
CA VAL A 169 7.46 -5.50 -27.27
C VAL A 169 6.35 -6.48 -26.85
N GLY A 170 5.11 -6.05 -26.93
CA GLY A 170 3.98 -6.90 -26.58
C GLY A 170 2.66 -6.14 -26.55
N TYR A 171 1.64 -6.79 -26.06
CA TYR A 171 0.32 -6.21 -25.89
C TYR A 171 -0.51 -6.95 -24.84
N VAL A 172 -1.57 -6.31 -24.38
CA VAL A 172 -2.65 -6.93 -23.59
C VAL A 172 -3.92 -6.94 -24.43
N LYS A 173 -4.58 -8.09 -24.53
CA LYS A 173 -5.87 -8.24 -25.22
C LYS A 173 -7.02 -7.67 -24.39
N ARG A 174 -8.05 -7.18 -25.05
CA ARG A 174 -9.37 -7.07 -24.45
C ARG A 174 -9.97 -8.47 -24.22
N ALA A 175 -10.74 -8.66 -23.17
CA ALA A 175 -11.43 -9.93 -22.89
C ALA A 175 -12.90 -9.90 -23.32
N HIS A 176 -13.41 -8.73 -23.74
CA HIS A 176 -14.79 -8.56 -24.22
C HIS A 176 -14.86 -7.47 -25.30
N ASP A 177 -15.73 -7.68 -26.30
CA ASP A 177 -15.81 -6.77 -27.46
C ASP A 177 -16.47 -5.42 -27.14
N VAL A 178 -17.38 -5.38 -26.19
CA VAL A 178 -18.24 -4.22 -25.89
C VAL A 178 -18.08 -3.72 -24.47
N ASP A 179 -17.82 -4.61 -23.50
CA ASP A 179 -17.72 -4.22 -22.09
C ASP A 179 -16.44 -3.42 -21.81
N ALA A 180 -16.60 -2.15 -21.48
CA ALA A 180 -15.48 -1.26 -21.15
C ALA A 180 -14.66 -1.71 -19.92
N ASN A 181 -15.26 -2.48 -19.00
CA ASN A 181 -14.54 -3.01 -17.84
C ASN A 181 -13.58 -4.15 -18.20
N LEU A 182 -13.75 -4.77 -19.36
CA LEU A 182 -12.88 -5.79 -19.92
C LEU A 182 -12.15 -5.31 -21.19
N SER A 183 -12.00 -3.99 -21.34
CA SER A 183 -11.11 -3.40 -22.35
C SER A 183 -9.66 -3.72 -22.04
N ALA A 184 -8.81 -3.70 -23.05
CA ALA A 184 -7.39 -4.00 -22.92
C ALA A 184 -6.69 -3.11 -21.87
N HIS A 185 -7.02 -1.83 -21.82
CA HIS A 185 -6.47 -0.89 -20.85
C HIS A 185 -6.82 -1.26 -19.40
N VAL A 186 -8.09 -1.57 -19.11
CA VAL A 186 -8.52 -1.97 -17.75
C VAL A 186 -7.90 -3.30 -17.36
N LEU A 187 -7.78 -4.25 -18.29
CA LEU A 187 -7.11 -5.53 -18.02
C LEU A 187 -5.62 -5.35 -17.75
N LEU A 188 -4.94 -4.44 -18.46
CA LEU A 188 -3.56 -4.08 -18.16
C LEU A 188 -3.41 -3.54 -16.72
N GLU A 189 -4.28 -2.62 -16.29
CA GLU A 189 -4.27 -2.10 -14.92
C GLU A 189 -4.42 -3.22 -13.88
N ASN A 190 -5.39 -4.11 -14.07
CA ASN A 190 -5.62 -5.24 -13.15
C ASN A 190 -4.45 -6.24 -13.15
N LEU A 191 -3.87 -6.55 -14.31
CA LEU A 191 -2.73 -7.48 -14.42
C LEU A 191 -1.47 -6.89 -13.82
N ALA A 192 -1.21 -5.60 -13.98
CA ALA A 192 -0.10 -4.91 -13.35
C ALA A 192 -0.22 -4.92 -11.81
N SER A 193 -1.42 -4.65 -11.31
CA SER A 193 -1.71 -4.71 -9.87
C SER A 193 -1.55 -6.14 -9.33
N LYS A 194 -2.08 -7.15 -10.03
CA LYS A 194 -1.91 -8.56 -9.67
C LYS A 194 -0.44 -8.96 -9.63
N ALA A 195 0.32 -8.67 -10.68
CA ALA A 195 1.73 -9.09 -10.79
C ALA A 195 2.61 -8.44 -9.72
N SER A 196 2.41 -7.14 -9.43
CA SER A 196 3.13 -6.46 -8.35
C SER A 196 2.73 -6.94 -6.96
N ALA A 197 1.46 -7.31 -6.73
CA ALA A 197 1.02 -7.96 -5.49
C ALA A 197 1.67 -9.36 -5.32
N VAL A 198 1.79 -10.15 -6.41
CA VAL A 198 2.52 -11.43 -6.41
C VAL A 198 3.97 -11.23 -5.98
N LEU A 199 4.66 -10.23 -6.56
CA LEU A 199 6.05 -9.92 -6.18
C LEU A 199 6.15 -9.55 -4.70
N ALA A 200 5.26 -8.71 -4.19
CA ALA A 200 5.21 -8.33 -2.78
C ALA A 200 4.97 -9.54 -1.86
N LEU A 201 4.05 -10.44 -2.22
CA LEU A 201 3.79 -11.67 -1.46
C LEU A 201 5.01 -12.62 -1.46
N ARG A 202 5.73 -12.76 -2.58
CA ARG A 202 6.96 -13.57 -2.64
C ARG A 202 8.06 -13.00 -1.75
N HIS A 203 8.22 -11.68 -1.73
CA HIS A 203 9.11 -11.01 -0.79
C HIS A 203 8.67 -11.18 0.67
N LEU A 204 7.35 -11.14 0.95
CA LEU A 204 6.83 -11.36 2.30
C LEU A 204 7.16 -12.76 2.81
N LEU A 205 6.98 -13.80 1.99
CA LEU A 205 7.36 -15.17 2.34
C LEU A 205 8.85 -15.27 2.66
N HIS A 206 9.69 -14.67 1.82
CA HIS A 206 11.14 -14.64 2.06
C HIS A 206 11.50 -13.91 3.36
N THR A 207 10.97 -12.71 3.56
CA THR A 207 11.27 -11.87 4.73
C THR A 207 10.77 -12.47 6.04
N SER A 208 9.63 -13.15 6.01
CA SER A 208 9.03 -13.78 7.19
C SER A 208 9.61 -15.17 7.48
N GLY A 209 10.14 -15.86 6.48
CA GLY A 209 10.53 -17.27 6.56
C GLY A 209 9.35 -18.22 6.73
N VAL A 210 8.11 -17.74 6.54
CA VAL A 210 6.90 -18.56 6.67
C VAL A 210 6.70 -19.35 5.37
N ALA A 211 6.37 -20.64 5.49
CA ALA A 211 6.08 -21.47 4.33
C ALA A 211 4.77 -21.03 3.66
N PRO A 212 4.70 -21.09 2.31
CA PRO A 212 3.50 -20.65 1.57
C PRO A 212 2.20 -21.31 2.05
N GLU A 213 2.27 -22.57 2.43
CA GLU A 213 1.14 -23.40 2.89
C GLU A 213 0.61 -22.98 4.27
N GLU A 214 1.37 -22.18 5.01
CA GLU A 214 0.96 -21.70 6.33
C GLU A 214 0.09 -20.44 6.26
N ILE A 215 0.04 -19.75 5.12
CA ILE A 215 -0.84 -18.60 4.92
C ILE A 215 -2.27 -19.11 4.66
N GLU A 216 -3.20 -18.73 5.52
CA GLU A 216 -4.58 -19.22 5.49
C GLU A 216 -5.55 -18.24 4.82
N TYR A 217 -5.23 -16.94 4.85
CA TYR A 217 -6.09 -15.89 4.29
C TYR A 217 -5.25 -14.75 3.70
N VAL A 218 -5.71 -14.20 2.59
CA VAL A 218 -5.13 -13.00 1.96
C VAL A 218 -6.21 -11.92 1.87
N ILE A 219 -5.89 -10.70 2.31
CA ILE A 219 -6.70 -9.51 2.06
C ILE A 219 -5.95 -8.65 1.05
N GLU A 220 -6.57 -8.39 -0.08
CA GLU A 220 -6.02 -7.50 -1.09
C GLU A 220 -6.72 -6.15 -1.01
N CYS A 221 -5.96 -5.04 -1.10
CA CYS A 221 -6.49 -3.71 -0.87
C CYS A 221 -5.97 -2.65 -1.86
N SER A 222 -5.61 -3.05 -3.08
CA SER A 222 -5.29 -2.10 -4.15
C SER A 222 -6.54 -1.38 -4.67
N GLU A 223 -6.36 -0.49 -5.61
CA GLU A 223 -7.47 0.33 -6.13
C GLU A 223 -8.15 -0.29 -7.35
N GLU A 224 -7.49 -1.20 -8.03
CA GLU A 224 -7.99 -1.83 -9.23
C GLU A 224 -9.04 -2.88 -8.89
N ALA A 225 -10.10 -2.86 -9.67
CA ALA A 225 -11.11 -3.89 -9.63
C ALA A 225 -11.78 -3.97 -11.00
N CYS A 226 -12.03 -5.17 -11.51
CA CYS A 226 -12.78 -5.37 -12.73
C CYS A 226 -13.96 -6.32 -12.52
N GLY A 227 -14.86 -6.33 -13.44
CA GLY A 227 -15.99 -7.21 -13.57
C GLY A 227 -16.51 -7.07 -14.98
N ASP A 228 -17.45 -7.90 -15.40
CA ASP A 228 -18.10 -7.75 -16.69
C ASP A 228 -19.49 -7.10 -16.57
N MET A 229 -20.20 -6.95 -17.69
CA MET A 229 -21.53 -6.34 -17.71
C MET A 229 -22.55 -7.06 -16.83
N ASN A 230 -22.33 -8.32 -16.51
CA ASN A 230 -23.20 -9.15 -15.68
C ASN A 230 -22.65 -9.38 -14.26
N GLN A 231 -21.35 -9.18 -14.03
CA GLN A 231 -20.64 -9.43 -12.79
C GLN A 231 -19.85 -8.19 -12.39
N ARG A 232 -20.46 -7.29 -11.64
CA ARG A 232 -19.83 -6.04 -11.18
C ARG A 232 -19.15 -6.25 -9.82
N GLY A 233 -18.14 -5.44 -9.53
CA GLY A 233 -17.49 -5.39 -8.23
C GLY A 233 -16.19 -6.18 -8.11
N GLY A 234 -15.55 -6.51 -9.23
CA GLY A 234 -14.26 -7.22 -9.25
C GLY A 234 -14.39 -8.73 -9.08
N GLY A 235 -13.28 -9.44 -9.02
CA GLY A 235 -13.23 -10.89 -9.10
C GLY A 235 -12.38 -11.60 -8.04
N ASN A 236 -12.17 -11.05 -6.84
CA ASN A 236 -11.28 -11.60 -5.82
C ASN A 236 -9.79 -11.59 -6.24
N MET A 237 -9.22 -10.42 -6.34
CA MET A 237 -7.81 -10.19 -6.66
C MET A 237 -6.89 -10.84 -5.62
N ALA A 238 -7.30 -10.89 -4.35
CA ALA A 238 -6.58 -11.57 -3.27
C ALA A 238 -6.29 -13.03 -3.61
N LYS A 239 -7.31 -13.78 -4.03
CA LYS A 239 -7.16 -15.18 -4.39
C LYS A 239 -6.37 -15.36 -5.68
N ALA A 240 -6.57 -14.46 -6.65
CA ALA A 240 -5.83 -14.48 -7.91
C ALA A 240 -4.33 -14.23 -7.72
N ALA A 241 -3.93 -13.32 -6.83
CA ALA A 241 -2.52 -13.09 -6.49
C ALA A 241 -1.94 -14.24 -5.66
N ALA A 242 -2.72 -14.77 -4.70
CA ALA A 242 -2.33 -15.91 -3.87
C ALA A 242 -2.03 -17.16 -4.69
N GLU A 243 -2.83 -17.45 -5.72
CA GLU A 243 -2.63 -18.58 -6.64
C GLU A 243 -1.25 -18.53 -7.30
N VAL A 244 -0.88 -17.41 -7.91
CA VAL A 244 0.42 -17.25 -8.57
C VAL A 244 1.57 -17.17 -7.57
N ALA A 245 1.35 -16.59 -6.41
CA ALA A 245 2.35 -16.55 -5.34
C ALA A 245 2.61 -17.91 -4.67
N GLY A 246 1.81 -18.95 -4.99
CA GLY A 246 1.96 -20.30 -4.46
C GLY A 246 1.31 -20.54 -3.10
N LEU A 247 0.37 -19.69 -2.68
CA LEU A 247 -0.32 -19.81 -1.38
C LEU A 247 -1.50 -20.78 -1.46
N GLY A 248 -1.21 -22.06 -1.72
CA GLY A 248 -2.22 -23.07 -2.05
C GLY A 248 -3.30 -23.33 -0.98
N ASN A 249 -3.04 -23.00 0.28
CA ASN A 249 -3.99 -23.15 1.37
C ASN A 249 -4.77 -21.85 1.68
N ALA A 250 -4.44 -20.75 1.02
CA ALA A 250 -5.09 -19.48 1.29
C ALA A 250 -6.43 -19.33 0.55
N THR A 251 -7.39 -18.76 1.21
CA THR A 251 -8.52 -18.07 0.59
C THR A 251 -8.37 -16.56 0.81
N GLY A 252 -9.31 -15.75 0.34
CA GLY A 252 -9.15 -14.32 0.53
C GLY A 252 -10.33 -13.49 0.07
N SER A 253 -10.21 -12.19 0.28
CA SER A 253 -11.18 -11.18 -0.17
C SER A 253 -10.51 -9.85 -0.45
N ASP A 254 -11.16 -9.03 -1.24
CA ASP A 254 -10.71 -7.69 -1.59
C ASP A 254 -11.38 -6.65 -0.69
N VAL A 255 -10.60 -5.66 -0.25
CA VAL A 255 -11.08 -4.51 0.51
C VAL A 255 -10.83 -3.26 -0.30
N ARG A 256 -11.88 -2.52 -0.61
CA ARG A 256 -11.80 -1.27 -1.37
C ARG A 256 -12.25 -0.10 -0.48
N GLY A 257 -11.57 1.02 -0.60
CA GLY A 257 -11.83 2.22 0.22
C GLY A 257 -10.76 3.29 -0.04
N PHE A 258 -10.21 3.35 -1.24
CA PHE A 258 -9.15 4.28 -1.63
C PHE A 258 -7.99 4.27 -0.62
N CYS A 259 -7.51 5.45 -0.21
CA CYS A 259 -6.36 5.59 0.68
C CYS A 259 -6.56 4.99 2.09
N ALA A 260 -7.80 4.76 2.54
CA ALA A 260 -8.06 4.14 3.84
C ALA A 260 -8.06 2.59 3.79
N ALA A 261 -8.16 1.99 2.59
CA ALA A 261 -8.28 0.55 2.41
C ALA A 261 -7.19 -0.27 3.12
N PRO A 262 -5.87 0.08 3.05
CA PRO A 262 -4.84 -0.68 3.76
C PRO A 262 -5.06 -0.75 5.27
N SER A 263 -5.39 0.37 5.90
CA SER A 263 -5.62 0.39 7.35
C SER A 263 -6.89 -0.36 7.75
N HIS A 264 -7.95 -0.34 6.94
CA HIS A 264 -9.11 -1.22 7.12
C HIS A 264 -8.69 -2.70 7.00
N ALA A 265 -7.90 -3.04 6.00
CA ALA A 265 -7.42 -4.40 5.79
C ALA A 265 -6.56 -4.91 6.96
N PHE A 266 -5.68 -4.07 7.53
CA PHE A 266 -4.90 -4.43 8.72
C PHE A 266 -5.78 -4.68 9.94
N VAL A 267 -6.76 -3.82 10.20
CA VAL A 267 -7.71 -4.02 11.31
C VAL A 267 -8.57 -5.28 11.10
N MET A 268 -9.01 -5.55 9.86
CA MET A 268 -9.74 -6.78 9.53
C MET A 268 -8.88 -8.02 9.74
N ALA A 269 -7.66 -8.04 9.21
CA ALA A 269 -6.72 -9.15 9.38
C ALA A 269 -6.43 -9.43 10.86
N ALA A 270 -6.13 -8.37 11.64
CA ALA A 270 -5.92 -8.47 13.07
C ALA A 270 -7.15 -9.00 13.82
N SER A 271 -8.35 -8.60 13.40
CA SER A 271 -9.62 -9.08 13.97
C SER A 271 -9.86 -10.55 13.65
N LEU A 272 -9.60 -11.02 12.43
CA LEU A 272 -9.69 -12.42 12.04
C LEU A 272 -8.75 -13.30 12.85
N VAL A 273 -7.52 -12.84 13.07
CA VAL A 273 -6.53 -13.52 13.90
C VAL A 273 -6.95 -13.51 15.38
N LYS A 274 -7.38 -12.35 15.91
CA LYS A 274 -7.82 -12.21 17.32
C LYS A 274 -9.03 -13.13 17.61
N ALA A 275 -9.94 -13.27 16.65
CA ALA A 275 -11.09 -14.19 16.74
C ALA A 275 -10.70 -15.68 16.65
N GLY A 276 -9.48 -15.99 16.24
CA GLY A 276 -9.01 -17.37 16.06
C GLY A 276 -9.55 -18.05 14.79
N THR A 277 -10.17 -17.30 13.87
CA THR A 277 -10.66 -17.85 12.60
C THR A 277 -9.51 -18.30 11.70
N PHE A 278 -8.46 -17.48 11.65
CA PHE A 278 -7.22 -17.77 10.94
C PHE A 278 -6.02 -17.42 11.84
N LYS A 279 -4.91 -18.11 11.67
CA LYS A 279 -3.67 -17.89 12.45
C LYS A 279 -2.68 -16.99 11.72
N LYS A 280 -2.67 -17.01 10.38
CA LYS A 280 -1.73 -16.27 9.52
C LYS A 280 -2.50 -15.64 8.37
N VAL A 281 -2.59 -14.33 8.40
CA VAL A 281 -3.29 -13.52 7.39
C VAL A 281 -2.28 -12.57 6.74
N ALA A 282 -2.16 -12.64 5.42
CA ALA A 282 -1.40 -11.67 4.65
C ALA A 282 -2.33 -10.55 4.15
N VAL A 283 -1.87 -9.31 4.25
CA VAL A 283 -2.50 -8.14 3.61
C VAL A 283 -1.58 -7.66 2.50
N THR A 284 -2.08 -7.48 1.30
CA THR A 284 -1.26 -7.05 0.16
C THR A 284 -1.97 -6.01 -0.68
N ALA A 285 -1.18 -5.22 -1.41
CA ALA A 285 -1.67 -4.37 -2.48
C ALA A 285 -0.62 -4.26 -3.59
N GLY A 286 -1.07 -4.25 -4.82
CA GLY A 286 -0.23 -4.02 -6.00
C GLY A 286 -0.23 -2.56 -6.45
N GLY A 287 0.61 -2.24 -7.42
CA GLY A 287 0.75 -0.92 -8.01
C GLY A 287 -0.25 -0.66 -9.12
N SER A 288 -0.76 0.55 -9.18
CA SER A 288 -1.71 1.01 -10.19
C SER A 288 -1.04 1.73 -11.34
N THR A 289 -1.27 1.28 -12.57
CA THR A 289 -0.84 2.01 -13.77
C THR A 289 -1.56 3.36 -13.91
N ALA A 290 -2.76 3.49 -13.35
CA ALA A 290 -3.49 4.76 -13.31
C ALA A 290 -2.75 5.87 -12.54
N LYS A 291 -1.84 5.50 -11.63
CA LYS A 291 -1.02 6.44 -10.85
C LYS A 291 0.30 6.81 -11.52
N LEU A 292 0.71 6.09 -12.56
CA LEU A 292 1.92 6.39 -13.29
C LEU A 292 1.79 7.76 -13.98
N GLY A 293 2.71 8.66 -13.65
CA GLY A 293 2.75 10.01 -14.19
C GLY A 293 1.49 10.84 -13.92
N MET A 294 0.75 10.57 -12.85
CA MET A 294 -0.49 11.29 -12.52
C MET A 294 -0.27 12.80 -12.39
N ASN A 295 0.86 13.22 -11.84
CA ASN A 295 1.29 14.62 -11.72
C ASN A 295 2.40 15.00 -12.72
N ALA A 296 2.71 14.15 -13.69
CA ALA A 296 3.82 14.35 -14.61
C ALA A 296 3.71 15.68 -15.41
N LYS A 297 2.50 16.11 -15.76
CA LYS A 297 2.28 17.38 -16.46
C LYS A 297 2.80 18.60 -15.70
N ASP A 298 2.68 18.60 -14.37
CA ASP A 298 3.20 19.66 -13.51
C ASP A 298 4.73 19.59 -13.39
N HIS A 299 5.28 18.39 -13.33
CA HIS A 299 6.73 18.16 -13.30
C HIS A 299 7.38 18.59 -14.61
N VAL A 300 6.90 18.11 -15.75
CA VAL A 300 7.39 18.49 -17.09
C VAL A 300 7.34 20.01 -17.30
N ARG A 301 6.21 20.66 -16.97
CA ARG A 301 6.07 22.12 -17.07
C ARG A 301 7.14 22.88 -16.27
N LYS A 302 7.66 22.31 -15.21
CA LYS A 302 8.67 22.89 -14.32
C LYS A 302 10.09 22.45 -14.65
N GLY A 303 10.28 21.64 -15.69
CA GLY A 303 11.58 21.10 -16.08
C GLY A 303 12.13 20.05 -15.10
N LEU A 304 11.25 19.41 -14.31
CA LEU A 304 11.62 18.42 -13.29
C LEU A 304 11.47 17.00 -13.83
N PRO A 305 12.23 16.03 -13.27
CA PRO A 305 12.03 14.63 -13.60
C PRO A 305 10.62 14.14 -13.15
N VAL A 306 10.07 13.19 -13.88
CA VAL A 306 8.85 12.48 -13.47
C VAL A 306 9.23 11.42 -12.46
N LEU A 307 8.76 11.58 -11.22
CA LEU A 307 9.06 10.70 -10.09
C LEU A 307 7.99 9.64 -9.84
N GLU A 308 6.83 9.75 -10.52
CA GLU A 308 5.75 8.76 -10.53
C GLU A 308 5.96 7.76 -11.68
N ASP A 309 7.17 7.22 -11.77
CA ASP A 309 7.61 6.25 -12.78
C ASP A 309 7.80 4.84 -12.19
N VAL A 310 7.28 4.61 -10.99
CA VAL A 310 7.32 3.33 -10.31
C VAL A 310 5.92 2.86 -9.91
N LEU A 311 5.66 1.56 -10.07
CA LEU A 311 4.55 0.88 -9.45
C LEU A 311 4.98 0.46 -8.04
N GLY A 312 4.27 0.91 -7.02
CA GLY A 312 4.54 0.53 -5.63
C GLY A 312 3.62 -0.61 -5.18
N GLY A 313 4.16 -1.57 -4.46
CA GLY A 313 3.39 -2.64 -3.83
C GLY A 313 3.89 -2.93 -2.43
N PHE A 314 3.06 -3.57 -1.63
CA PHE A 314 3.45 -4.04 -0.30
C PHE A 314 2.74 -5.34 0.06
N ALA A 315 3.31 -6.08 1.00
CA ALA A 315 2.60 -7.14 1.71
C ALA A 315 3.01 -7.14 3.20
N VAL A 316 2.05 -7.45 4.07
CA VAL A 316 2.20 -7.45 5.53
C VAL A 316 1.64 -8.75 6.09
N LEU A 317 2.38 -9.40 6.99
CA LEU A 317 1.95 -10.62 7.65
C LEU A 317 1.49 -10.32 9.07
N ILE A 318 0.24 -10.69 9.37
CA ILE A 318 -0.38 -10.58 10.68
C ILE A 318 -0.66 -12.00 11.18
N THR A 319 -0.14 -12.31 12.37
CA THR A 319 -0.27 -13.66 12.94
C THR A 319 -0.84 -13.64 14.35
N ALA A 320 -1.16 -14.83 14.85
CA ALA A 320 -1.40 -15.02 16.27
C ALA A 320 -0.17 -14.59 17.07
N ASP A 321 -0.40 -14.09 18.28
CA ASP A 321 0.61 -13.58 19.17
C ASP A 321 1.71 -14.61 19.47
N ASP A 322 2.95 -14.20 19.27
CA ASP A 322 4.17 -14.97 19.48
C ASP A 322 4.99 -14.52 20.71
N GLY A 323 4.46 -13.55 21.47
CA GLY A 323 5.12 -12.99 22.66
C GLY A 323 6.31 -12.06 22.35
N LYS A 324 6.58 -11.75 21.08
CA LYS A 324 7.75 -11.00 20.63
C LYS A 324 7.41 -9.85 19.69
N ASN A 325 6.71 -10.16 18.61
CA ASN A 325 6.37 -9.18 17.59
C ASN A 325 5.36 -8.14 18.11
N PRO A 326 5.37 -6.90 17.60
CA PRO A 326 4.46 -5.84 18.07
C PRO A 326 2.99 -6.23 17.94
N GLU A 327 2.21 -5.92 18.95
CA GLU A 327 0.76 -6.13 18.97
C GLU A 327 0.04 -5.06 18.13
N ILE A 328 -0.96 -5.48 17.36
CA ILE A 328 -1.95 -4.57 16.79
C ILE A 328 -3.06 -4.40 17.82
N ASP A 329 -3.10 -3.22 18.45
CA ASP A 329 -4.05 -2.94 19.52
C ASP A 329 -5.41 -2.57 18.97
N LEU A 330 -6.32 -3.54 18.95
CA LEU A 330 -7.69 -3.36 18.49
C LEU A 330 -8.61 -2.66 19.49
N ASP A 331 -8.14 -2.39 20.69
CA ASP A 331 -8.89 -1.63 21.70
C ASP A 331 -8.72 -0.11 21.48
N ILE A 332 -7.64 0.29 20.77
CA ILE A 332 -7.35 1.68 20.39
C ILE A 332 -7.51 1.85 18.87
N VAL A 333 -8.75 1.79 18.42
CA VAL A 333 -9.10 2.00 17.01
C VAL A 333 -9.83 3.34 16.85
N GLY A 334 -9.25 4.23 16.05
CA GLY A 334 -9.89 5.46 15.58
C GLY A 334 -10.74 5.15 14.33
N ARG A 335 -11.86 5.83 14.20
CA ARG A 335 -12.77 5.63 13.06
C ARG A 335 -13.46 6.94 12.67
N HIS A 336 -13.44 7.23 11.40
CA HIS A 336 -14.25 8.28 10.83
C HIS A 336 -15.65 7.70 10.58
N THR A 337 -16.66 8.21 11.29
CA THR A 337 -18.05 7.75 11.15
C THR A 337 -18.80 8.62 10.16
N VAL A 338 -19.94 8.14 9.67
CA VAL A 338 -20.85 8.89 8.79
C VAL A 338 -21.17 10.30 9.35
N GLY A 339 -21.32 10.40 10.67
CA GLY A 339 -21.63 11.65 11.35
C GLY A 339 -20.43 12.53 11.72
N THR A 340 -19.20 12.13 11.43
CA THR A 340 -17.98 12.86 11.89
C THR A 340 -17.80 14.20 11.19
N GLY A 341 -18.29 14.35 9.94
CA GLY A 341 -18.07 15.53 9.12
C GLY A 341 -16.74 15.49 8.34
N ALA A 342 -16.60 16.39 7.36
CA ALA A 342 -15.56 16.33 6.34
C ALA A 342 -14.40 17.32 6.54
N SER A 343 -14.40 18.11 7.61
CA SER A 343 -13.28 19.04 7.84
C SER A 343 -12.00 18.27 8.23
N PRO A 344 -10.81 18.70 7.78
CA PRO A 344 -9.55 18.04 8.14
C PRO A 344 -9.37 17.88 9.67
N GLN A 345 -9.82 18.87 10.46
CA GLN A 345 -9.78 18.79 11.91
C GLN A 345 -10.71 17.70 12.45
N ALA A 346 -11.93 17.57 11.94
CA ALA A 346 -12.87 16.52 12.37
C ALA A 346 -12.32 15.12 12.05
N VAL A 347 -11.73 14.96 10.87
CA VAL A 347 -11.09 13.69 10.46
C VAL A 347 -9.97 13.33 11.44
N ILE A 348 -9.00 14.22 11.67
CA ILE A 348 -7.87 13.93 12.58
C ILE A 348 -8.33 13.77 14.02
N THR A 349 -9.32 14.54 14.48
CA THR A 349 -9.90 14.33 15.82
C THR A 349 -10.47 12.93 15.98
N SER A 350 -11.23 12.44 14.99
CA SER A 350 -11.85 11.10 15.06
C SER A 350 -10.83 9.95 14.97
N LEU A 351 -9.72 10.19 14.26
CA LEU A 351 -8.70 9.15 14.02
C LEU A 351 -7.58 9.15 15.06
N VAL A 352 -7.30 10.28 15.71
CA VAL A 352 -6.19 10.40 16.66
C VAL A 352 -6.69 10.68 18.08
N LEU A 353 -7.33 11.83 18.29
CA LEU A 353 -7.68 12.28 19.65
C LEU A 353 -8.71 11.35 20.29
N SER A 354 -9.83 11.10 19.62
CA SER A 354 -10.94 10.34 20.18
C SER A 354 -10.60 8.89 20.60
N PRO A 355 -9.81 8.09 19.83
CA PRO A 355 -9.42 6.77 20.30
C PRO A 355 -8.46 6.83 21.49
N LEU A 356 -7.53 7.80 21.52
CA LEU A 356 -6.58 7.96 22.62
C LEU A 356 -7.27 8.39 23.91
N GLU A 357 -8.19 9.36 23.85
CA GLU A 357 -9.00 9.77 25.01
C GLU A 357 -9.81 8.61 25.60
N ARG A 358 -10.44 7.78 24.74
CA ARG A 358 -11.16 6.57 25.20
C ARG A 358 -10.25 5.58 25.91
N ALA A 359 -8.98 5.51 25.51
CA ALA A 359 -7.96 4.65 26.11
C ALA A 359 -7.27 5.30 27.34
N GLY A 360 -7.64 6.53 27.72
CA GLY A 360 -6.99 7.27 28.79
C GLY A 360 -5.55 7.70 28.45
N MET A 361 -5.23 7.81 27.15
CA MET A 361 -3.91 8.18 26.63
C MET A 361 -3.90 9.60 26.09
N LYS A 362 -2.71 10.18 26.07
CA LYS A 362 -2.42 11.46 25.44
C LYS A 362 -1.86 11.27 24.02
N ILE A 363 -1.93 12.33 23.21
CA ILE A 363 -1.31 12.35 21.87
C ILE A 363 0.22 12.14 22.01
N GLN A 364 0.85 12.72 23.03
CA GLN A 364 2.29 12.59 23.29
C GLN A 364 2.73 11.17 23.75
N ASP A 365 1.80 10.29 24.11
CA ASP A 365 2.12 8.88 24.47
C ASP A 365 2.39 7.99 23.24
N ILE A 366 2.20 8.55 22.03
CA ILE A 366 2.50 7.89 20.76
C ILE A 366 3.86 8.39 20.25
N ASP A 367 4.81 7.50 20.07
CA ASP A 367 6.16 7.86 19.65
C ASP A 367 6.20 8.33 18.19
N LYS A 368 5.45 7.68 17.29
CA LYS A 368 5.38 8.03 15.86
C LYS A 368 3.97 7.91 15.30
N PHE A 369 3.60 8.90 14.49
CA PHE A 369 2.36 8.87 13.69
C PHE A 369 2.69 8.61 12.23
N ALA A 370 2.03 7.66 11.61
CA ALA A 370 2.16 7.36 10.18
C ALA A 370 0.84 7.64 9.46
N ALA A 371 0.76 8.77 8.79
CA ALA A 371 -0.42 9.22 8.06
C ALA A 371 -0.02 9.76 6.69
N GLU A 372 -0.60 9.24 5.62
CA GLU A 372 -0.40 9.74 4.24
C GLU A 372 1.05 10.16 3.93
N LEU A 373 1.93 9.18 3.84
CA LEU A 373 3.38 9.38 3.70
C LEU A 373 3.80 9.70 2.25
N GLN A 374 3.02 10.54 1.53
CA GLN A 374 3.34 10.96 0.18
C GLN A 374 4.69 11.67 0.12
N ASN A 375 5.42 11.38 -0.94
CA ASN A 375 6.70 12.00 -1.23
C ASN A 375 6.54 13.50 -1.57
N PRO A 376 7.15 14.43 -0.80
CA PRO A 376 7.04 15.87 -1.05
C PRO A 376 7.72 16.33 -2.34
N ASP A 377 8.72 15.60 -2.88
CA ASP A 377 9.29 15.89 -4.19
C ASP A 377 8.26 15.72 -5.31
N ILE A 378 7.25 14.87 -5.12
CA ILE A 378 6.13 14.69 -6.06
C ILE A 378 5.04 15.74 -5.79
N THR A 379 4.63 15.88 -4.52
CA THR A 379 3.41 16.62 -4.18
C THR A 379 3.60 18.14 -4.15
N LYS A 380 4.80 18.64 -3.76
CA LYS A 380 5.09 20.08 -3.80
C LYS A 380 5.04 20.66 -5.21
N PRO A 381 5.67 20.07 -6.24
CA PRO A 381 5.53 20.54 -7.61
C PRO A 381 4.10 20.47 -8.14
N ALA A 382 3.32 19.48 -7.73
CA ALA A 382 1.92 19.32 -8.12
C ALA A 382 0.94 20.27 -7.39
N GLY A 383 1.44 21.07 -6.43
CA GLY A 383 0.63 22.07 -5.72
C GLY A 383 -0.07 21.56 -4.46
N ALA A 384 0.12 20.31 -4.08
CA ALA A 384 -0.45 19.73 -2.85
C ALA A 384 0.40 20.02 -1.59
N GLY A 385 1.62 20.55 -1.74
CA GLY A 385 2.53 20.85 -0.65
C GLY A 385 3.13 19.59 0.01
N ASP A 386 3.59 19.73 1.25
CA ASP A 386 4.12 18.64 2.06
C ASP A 386 2.99 18.00 2.87
N VAL A 387 2.40 16.94 2.32
CA VAL A 387 1.20 16.31 2.88
C VAL A 387 1.47 15.66 4.24
N PRO A 388 2.55 14.88 4.45
CA PRO A 388 2.87 14.35 5.78
C PRO A 388 3.03 15.45 6.82
N GLN A 389 3.80 16.49 6.52
CA GLN A 389 4.03 17.59 7.45
C GLN A 389 2.72 18.32 7.81
N ALA A 390 1.81 18.50 6.86
CA ALA A 390 0.50 19.08 7.11
C ALA A 390 -0.34 18.24 8.10
N ASN A 391 -0.28 16.91 7.98
CA ASN A 391 -0.95 16.01 8.91
C ASN A 391 -0.35 16.10 10.33
N PHE A 392 0.97 16.10 10.46
CA PHE A 392 1.62 16.19 11.77
C PHE A 392 1.39 17.54 12.44
N LYS A 393 1.35 18.63 11.66
CA LYS A 393 0.93 19.96 12.16
C LYS A 393 -0.49 19.93 12.74
N MET A 394 -1.42 19.25 12.08
CA MET A 394 -2.79 19.12 12.58
C MET A 394 -2.86 18.28 13.87
N ILE A 395 -2.10 17.18 13.95
CA ILE A 395 -2.03 16.35 15.16
C ILE A 395 -1.43 17.15 16.32
N GLY A 396 -0.32 17.85 16.10
CA GLY A 396 0.29 18.71 17.11
C GLY A 396 -0.62 19.88 17.54
N ALA A 397 -1.39 20.45 16.60
CA ALA A 397 -2.37 21.48 16.93
C ALA A 397 -3.52 20.95 17.83
N LEU A 398 -3.90 19.67 17.70
CA LEU A 398 -4.83 19.04 18.65
C LEU A 398 -4.18 18.90 20.04
N ALA A 399 -2.92 18.48 20.13
CA ALA A 399 -2.20 18.42 21.41
C ALA A 399 -2.11 19.79 22.10
N VAL A 400 -1.91 20.87 21.32
CA VAL A 400 -1.99 22.25 21.86
C VAL A 400 -3.40 22.59 22.35
N LYS A 401 -4.42 22.21 21.59
CA LYS A 401 -5.82 22.49 21.94
C LYS A 401 -6.28 21.76 23.20
N THR A 402 -5.79 20.55 23.43
CA THR A 402 -6.07 19.77 24.65
C THR A 402 -5.21 20.16 25.85
N GLY A 403 -4.26 21.08 25.66
CA GLY A 403 -3.35 21.53 26.74
C GLY A 403 -2.21 20.56 27.04
N GLU A 404 -1.99 19.57 26.17
CA GLU A 404 -0.86 18.62 26.29
C GLU A 404 0.47 19.25 25.83
N LEU A 405 0.40 20.25 24.96
CA LEU A 405 1.55 20.91 24.35
C LEU A 405 1.35 22.43 24.33
N ASP A 406 2.40 23.18 24.61
CA ASP A 406 2.42 24.61 24.39
C ASP A 406 2.61 24.96 22.92
N ARG A 407 2.08 26.10 22.45
CA ARG A 407 2.21 26.54 21.04
C ARG A 407 3.67 26.59 20.55
N GLY A 408 4.59 26.97 21.43
CA GLY A 408 6.03 27.02 21.12
C GLY A 408 6.65 25.65 20.88
N GLY A 409 6.05 24.57 21.39
CA GLY A 409 6.51 23.20 21.26
C GLY A 409 6.10 22.50 19.95
N LEU A 410 5.28 23.13 19.10
CA LEU A 410 4.70 22.48 17.91
C LEU A 410 5.76 21.95 16.93
N ASN A 411 6.83 22.69 16.67
CA ASN A 411 7.89 22.24 15.77
C ASN A 411 8.63 21.03 16.36
N GLY A 412 9.00 21.06 17.62
CA GLY A 412 9.61 19.92 18.31
C GLY A 412 8.72 18.68 18.30
N PHE A 413 7.40 18.85 18.47
CA PHE A 413 6.44 17.76 18.34
C PHE A 413 6.48 17.13 16.94
N ILE A 414 6.50 17.94 15.87
CA ILE A 414 6.54 17.45 14.49
C ILE A 414 7.84 16.68 14.23
N GLU A 415 8.97 17.18 14.70
CA GLU A 415 10.29 16.52 14.57
C GLU A 415 10.32 15.20 15.35
N GLN A 416 9.81 15.18 16.56
CA GLN A 416 9.83 14.00 17.42
C GLN A 416 8.83 12.93 16.96
N HIS A 417 7.58 13.29 16.66
CA HIS A 417 6.46 12.36 16.44
C HIS A 417 6.08 12.18 14.97
N GLY A 418 6.55 13.05 14.09
CA GLY A 418 6.35 12.97 12.65
C GLY A 418 7.51 12.28 11.93
N MET A 419 7.42 12.27 10.60
CA MET A 419 8.46 11.80 9.68
C MET A 419 8.28 12.43 8.30
N VAL A 420 9.32 12.38 7.46
CA VAL A 420 9.18 12.74 6.05
C VAL A 420 8.33 11.70 5.31
N GLY A 421 7.77 12.05 4.16
CA GLY A 421 7.08 11.11 3.29
C GLY A 421 8.03 10.56 2.22
N TRP A 422 7.85 9.29 1.86
CA TRP A 422 8.67 8.63 0.83
C TRP A 422 7.87 7.73 -0.11
N ALA A 423 6.56 7.65 0.07
CA ALA A 423 5.75 6.80 -0.79
C ALA A 423 5.81 7.28 -2.25
N PRO A 424 6.12 6.40 -3.21
CA PRO A 424 6.43 6.78 -4.59
C PRO A 424 5.22 7.28 -5.37
N THR A 425 4.01 6.94 -4.94
CA THR A 425 2.75 7.25 -5.64
C THR A 425 1.66 7.63 -4.66
N GLN A 426 0.55 8.13 -5.19
CA GLN A 426 -0.65 8.45 -4.42
C GLN A 426 -1.62 7.26 -4.39
N GLY A 427 -2.75 7.40 -3.65
CA GLY A 427 -3.75 6.38 -3.48
C GLY A 427 -3.51 5.53 -2.23
N HIS A 428 -3.69 4.22 -2.34
CA HIS A 428 -3.61 3.29 -1.22
C HIS A 428 -2.20 3.13 -0.62
N ILE A 429 -1.13 3.32 -1.39
CA ILE A 429 0.25 3.10 -0.94
C ILE A 429 0.66 4.01 0.23
N PRO A 430 0.42 5.34 0.23
CA PRO A 430 0.92 6.24 1.27
C PRO A 430 0.28 6.11 2.65
N SER A 431 -0.80 5.39 2.81
CA SER A 431 -1.72 5.44 3.97
C SER A 431 -1.23 4.71 5.22
N GLY A 432 -0.01 5.00 5.68
CA GLY A 432 0.62 4.41 6.85
C GLY A 432 1.27 3.04 6.58
N ALA A 433 0.86 2.33 5.52
CA ALA A 433 1.40 1.03 5.16
C ALA A 433 2.93 1.00 4.98
N PRO A 434 3.59 2.00 4.36
CA PRO A 434 5.05 2.01 4.20
C PRO A 434 5.82 2.03 5.52
N TYR A 435 5.20 2.45 6.61
CA TYR A 435 5.85 2.51 7.91
C TYR A 435 5.73 1.23 8.73
N MET A 436 4.86 0.29 8.38
CA MET A 436 4.61 -0.94 9.18
C MET A 436 5.90 -1.71 9.47
N GLY A 437 6.74 -1.97 8.46
CA GLY A 437 8.01 -2.68 8.62
C GLY A 437 9.01 -1.92 9.49
N PHE A 438 9.11 -0.62 9.31
CA PHE A 438 9.99 0.25 10.12
C PHE A 438 9.51 0.33 11.57
N ALA A 439 8.20 0.53 11.77
CA ALA A 439 7.60 0.55 13.11
C ALA A 439 7.87 -0.77 13.85
N ARG A 440 7.66 -1.92 13.17
CA ARG A 440 7.95 -3.23 13.75
C ARG A 440 9.41 -3.32 14.20
N GLN A 441 10.33 -2.92 13.34
CA GLN A 441 11.75 -3.02 13.64
C GLN A 441 12.15 -2.11 14.81
N ALA A 442 11.75 -0.84 14.78
CA ALA A 442 12.07 0.11 15.84
C ALA A 442 11.50 -0.32 17.22
N ILE A 443 10.31 -0.95 17.22
CA ILE A 443 9.74 -1.52 18.46
C ILE A 443 10.56 -2.73 18.94
N LEU A 444 10.97 -3.62 18.04
CA LEU A 444 11.80 -4.79 18.40
C LEU A 444 13.18 -4.40 18.90
N ASP A 445 13.77 -3.35 18.34
CA ASP A 445 15.08 -2.81 18.75
C ASP A 445 14.98 -1.97 20.03
N GLY A 446 13.76 -1.67 20.50
CA GLY A 446 13.53 -0.89 21.72
C GLY A 446 13.70 0.62 21.54
N GLU A 447 13.71 1.11 20.29
CA GLU A 447 13.83 2.54 19.96
C GLU A 447 12.51 3.29 20.19
N MET A 448 11.38 2.59 20.14
CA MET A 448 10.05 3.12 20.46
C MET A 448 9.14 2.03 21.03
N GLU A 449 8.03 2.42 21.63
CA GLU A 449 7.02 1.52 22.19
C GLU A 449 5.72 1.51 21.41
N LYS A 450 5.34 2.63 20.78
CA LYS A 450 4.03 2.80 20.13
C LYS A 450 4.12 3.62 18.86
N ALA A 451 3.51 3.12 17.80
CA ALA A 451 3.24 3.86 16.58
C ALA A 451 1.74 3.86 16.27
N MET A 452 1.20 4.98 15.82
CA MET A 452 -0.19 5.06 15.35
C MET A 452 -0.22 5.06 13.82
N ILE A 453 -0.86 4.06 13.26
CA ILE A 453 -1.04 3.89 11.81
C ILE A 453 -2.40 4.47 11.43
N ILE A 454 -2.42 5.37 10.45
CA ILE A 454 -3.60 6.17 10.10
C ILE A 454 -3.83 6.07 8.60
N GLY A 455 -4.92 5.42 8.21
CA GLY A 455 -5.45 5.46 6.84
C GLY A 455 -6.58 6.48 6.77
N LYS A 456 -6.50 7.38 5.79
CA LYS A 456 -7.59 8.31 5.51
C LYS A 456 -7.65 8.65 4.02
N GLY A 457 -8.84 8.94 3.51
CA GLY A 457 -9.05 9.24 2.11
C GLY A 457 -10.40 9.87 1.83
N SER A 458 -10.55 10.34 0.60
CA SER A 458 -11.75 11.02 0.11
C SER A 458 -12.63 10.06 -0.67
N LEU A 459 -13.81 9.73 -0.17
CA LEU A 459 -14.75 8.83 -0.86
C LEU A 459 -15.51 9.51 -2.01
N PHE A 460 -15.53 10.84 -2.06
CA PHE A 460 -16.22 11.57 -3.14
C PHE A 460 -15.59 11.36 -4.52
N LEU A 461 -14.38 10.84 -4.62
CA LEU A 461 -13.74 10.47 -5.89
C LEU A 461 -14.54 9.40 -6.64
N GLY A 462 -15.17 8.46 -5.93
CA GLY A 462 -16.04 7.43 -6.50
C GLY A 462 -17.44 7.90 -6.89
N ARG A 463 -17.79 9.17 -6.65
CA ARG A 463 -19.11 9.75 -6.95
C ARG A 463 -20.31 9.06 -6.29
N LEU A 464 -20.08 8.31 -5.22
CA LEU A 464 -21.13 7.63 -4.46
C LEU A 464 -21.55 8.39 -3.19
N THR A 465 -20.65 9.16 -2.61
CA THR A 465 -20.85 9.94 -1.39
C THR A 465 -19.92 11.14 -1.33
N ASN A 466 -20.28 12.18 -0.58
CA ASN A 466 -19.43 13.34 -0.30
C ASN A 466 -18.62 13.20 0.99
N GLN A 467 -18.43 11.98 1.50
CA GLN A 467 -17.75 11.75 2.76
C GLN A 467 -16.25 11.50 2.58
N PHE A 468 -15.54 11.59 3.69
CA PHE A 468 -14.23 11.00 3.86
C PHE A 468 -14.37 9.60 4.46
N ASP A 469 -13.31 8.82 4.35
CA ASP A 469 -13.11 7.59 5.08
C ASP A 469 -11.86 7.69 5.94
N GLY A 470 -11.80 6.91 7.00
CA GLY A 470 -10.59 6.79 7.81
C GLY A 470 -10.75 5.81 8.96
N ILE A 471 -9.66 5.12 9.18
CA ILE A 471 -9.46 4.23 10.31
C ILE A 471 -8.01 4.33 10.78
N SER A 472 -7.77 4.17 12.07
CA SER A 472 -6.43 4.13 12.67
C SER A 472 -6.37 3.07 13.75
N PHE A 473 -5.17 2.63 14.06
CA PHE A 473 -4.89 1.71 15.17
C PHE A 473 -3.49 1.98 15.71
N VAL A 474 -3.24 1.47 16.93
CA VAL A 474 -1.92 1.54 17.56
C VAL A 474 -1.20 0.21 17.37
N LEU A 475 0.01 0.27 16.86
CA LEU A 475 1.00 -0.80 16.91
C LEU A 475 1.85 -0.56 18.15
N ARG A 476 1.95 -1.54 19.05
CA ARG A 476 2.68 -1.39 20.31
C ARG A 476 3.58 -2.56 20.63
N LYS A 477 4.56 -2.30 21.49
CA LYS A 477 5.43 -3.33 22.05
C LYS A 477 4.60 -4.45 22.65
N ASN A 478 5.02 -5.71 22.38
CA ASN A 478 4.37 -6.88 22.92
C ASN A 478 4.52 -6.93 24.44
N ARG A 479 3.40 -7.14 25.14
CA ARG A 479 3.37 -7.20 26.60
C ARG A 479 3.86 -8.52 27.16
N GLY A 480 4.06 -9.54 26.32
CA GLY A 480 4.45 -10.89 26.70
C GLY A 480 3.33 -11.68 27.39
N ALA A 481 3.43 -12.99 27.37
CA ALA A 481 2.41 -13.90 27.92
C ALA A 481 2.14 -13.71 29.44
N ALA A 482 3.13 -13.26 30.18
CA ALA A 482 2.99 -13.06 31.64
C ALA A 482 2.08 -11.86 32.02
N GLN A 483 2.02 -10.81 31.18
CA GLN A 483 1.17 -9.65 31.46
C GLN A 483 -0.25 -9.82 30.90
N GLN A 484 -0.43 -10.68 29.90
CA GLN A 484 -1.76 -10.97 29.33
C GLN A 484 -2.67 -11.73 30.32
N GLN A 485 -2.11 -12.44 31.30
CA GLN A 485 -2.87 -13.11 32.36
C GLN A 485 -3.30 -12.18 33.50
N GLN A 486 -2.86 -10.92 33.50
CA GLN A 486 -3.16 -9.94 34.55
C GLN A 486 -4.24 -8.91 34.18
N GLU A 487 -4.87 -8.97 32.99
CA GLU A 487 -6.15 -8.28 32.83
C GLU A 487 -7.15 -8.98 33.77
N PRO A 488 -7.68 -8.28 34.78
CA PRO A 488 -8.63 -8.89 35.68
C PRO A 488 -9.90 -9.22 34.91
N GLY A 489 -9.96 -10.43 34.40
CA GLY A 489 -11.23 -10.99 34.01
C GLY A 489 -12.13 -10.88 35.24
N ILE A 490 -13.28 -10.22 35.10
CA ILE A 490 -14.28 -10.12 36.18
C ILE A 490 -14.41 -11.50 36.79
N SER A 491 -14.04 -11.66 38.04
CA SER A 491 -14.05 -12.97 38.71
C SER A 491 -15.48 -13.48 38.76
N LYS A 492 -15.64 -14.80 38.78
CA LYS A 492 -16.99 -15.38 38.94
C LYS A 492 -17.72 -14.84 40.19
N GLU A 493 -16.98 -14.41 41.19
CA GLU A 493 -17.51 -13.80 42.41
C GLU A 493 -17.96 -12.36 42.18
N GLU A 494 -17.20 -11.57 41.41
CA GLU A 494 -17.64 -10.22 41.01
C GLU A 494 -18.87 -10.24 40.09
N VAL A 495 -18.92 -11.17 39.12
CA VAL A 495 -20.13 -11.36 38.28
C VAL A 495 -21.34 -11.76 39.15
N ARG A 496 -21.16 -12.66 40.14
CA ARG A 496 -22.23 -13.02 41.08
C ARG A 496 -22.62 -11.82 41.96
N GLY A 497 -21.68 -11.01 42.37
CA GLY A 497 -21.91 -9.77 43.12
C GLY A 497 -22.76 -8.78 42.32
N MET A 498 -22.39 -8.51 41.08
CA MET A 498 -23.12 -7.61 40.18
C MET A 498 -24.53 -8.11 39.86
N ILE A 499 -24.70 -9.42 39.63
CA ILE A 499 -26.01 -10.03 39.42
C ILE A 499 -26.89 -9.94 40.68
N ALA A 500 -26.32 -10.17 41.86
CA ALA A 500 -27.04 -10.06 43.12
C ALA A 500 -27.47 -8.61 43.44
N GLU A 501 -26.66 -7.63 43.04
CA GLU A 501 -26.94 -6.20 43.21
C GLU A 501 -27.98 -5.72 42.21
N ALA A 502 -27.92 -6.17 40.96
CA ALA A 502 -28.92 -5.90 39.94
C ALA A 502 -30.31 -6.51 40.32
N LEU A 503 -30.32 -7.73 40.86
CA LEU A 503 -31.56 -8.38 41.35
C LEU A 503 -32.13 -7.67 42.57
N ARG A 504 -31.31 -7.18 43.50
CA ARG A 504 -31.79 -6.39 44.66
C ARG A 504 -32.37 -5.04 44.21
N SER A 505 -31.69 -4.36 43.27
CA SER A 505 -32.15 -3.10 42.70
C SER A 505 -33.50 -3.27 41.95
N PHE A 506 -33.63 -4.37 41.22
CA PHE A 506 -34.86 -4.73 40.54
C PHE A 506 -36.01 -5.03 41.53
N ALA A 507 -35.75 -5.82 42.58
CA ALA A 507 -36.75 -6.12 43.61
C ALA A 507 -37.20 -4.83 44.32
N ALA A 508 -36.30 -3.94 44.67
CA ALA A 508 -36.62 -2.66 45.29
C ALA A 508 -37.44 -1.74 44.36
N SER A 509 -37.29 -1.84 43.05
CA SER A 509 -38.08 -1.05 42.09
C SER A 509 -39.51 -1.64 41.86
N MET A 510 -39.78 -2.84 42.35
CA MET A 510 -41.13 -3.46 42.29
C MET A 510 -41.94 -3.28 43.56
N GLU A 511 -41.32 -2.78 44.66
CA GLU A 511 -42.02 -2.53 45.94
C GLU A 511 -42.43 -1.06 46.11
N GLY A 512 -42.15 -0.18 45.16
CA GLY A 512 -42.54 1.24 45.08
C GLY A 512 -43.54 1.47 43.94
#